data_d7dcfa0fd7bcef8c5a9cd91f515fa56c
#
_entry.id   d7dcfa0fd7bcef8c5a9cd91f515fa56c
#
_cell.length_a   1.000
_cell.length_b   1.000
_cell.length_c   1.000
_cell.angle_alpha   90.00
_cell.angle_beta   90.00
_cell.angle_gamma   90.00
#
_symmetry.space_group_name_H-M   'P 1'
#
loop_
_entity.id
_entity.type
_entity.pdbx_description
1 polymer ?
#
loop_
_entity_poly.entity_id
_entity_poly.type
_entity_poly.pdbx_seq_one_letter_code
_entity_poly.pdbx_strand_id
1 'polypeptide(L)'
;MDERVYMEAALELAKEAFLDGEVPVGCVIVRNGEIVGRGRNRRETAKTALGHAEIEAIADACKNLGGWRLWECTLYVTLEPCPMCAGAIINARIPRVVFGGEDKKGGACGSVCDLFSMDFNHHPKVEKGLMEQECTELLTEFFEKLRIELRTRPKWKKT
;
A
#
# COMPACT_ATOMS: atom_id res chain seq x y z
N MET A 1 3.57 4.13 21.93
CA MET A 1 3.49 5.13 20.84
C MET A 1 2.24 4.85 20.02
N ASP A 2 1.50 5.89 19.69
CA ASP A 2 0.27 5.74 18.89
C ASP A 2 0.62 5.48 17.43
N GLU A 3 0.25 4.30 16.93
CA GLU A 3 0.51 3.87 15.55
C GLU A 3 -0.28 4.67 14.50
N ARG A 4 -1.30 5.41 14.93
CA ARG A 4 -2.06 6.27 14.02
C ARG A 4 -1.16 7.28 13.30
N VAL A 5 -0.10 7.74 13.96
CA VAL A 5 0.88 8.66 13.35
C VAL A 5 1.46 8.07 12.05
N TYR A 6 1.76 6.78 12.04
CA TYR A 6 2.31 6.12 10.86
C TYR A 6 1.27 5.91 9.77
N MET A 7 0.05 5.54 10.13
CA MET A 7 -1.02 5.43 9.14
C MET A 7 -1.42 6.80 8.58
N GLU A 8 -1.37 7.85 9.41
CA GLU A 8 -1.57 9.23 8.94
C GLU A 8 -0.51 9.62 7.90
N ALA A 9 0.75 9.25 8.14
CA ALA A 9 1.83 9.48 7.15
C ALA A 9 1.56 8.73 5.84
N ALA A 10 1.09 7.49 5.92
CA ALA A 10 0.69 6.71 4.74
C ALA A 10 -0.49 7.37 4.01
N LEU A 11 -1.48 7.88 4.75
CA LEU A 11 -2.62 8.60 4.17
C LEU A 11 -2.20 9.89 3.46
N GLU A 12 -1.23 10.62 3.98
CA GLU A 12 -0.71 11.81 3.30
C GLU A 12 -0.09 11.44 1.94
N LEU A 13 0.65 10.34 1.88
CA LEU A 13 1.17 9.81 0.62
C LEU A 13 0.05 9.37 -0.33
N ALA A 14 -1.01 8.77 0.19
CA ALA A 14 -2.19 8.39 -0.59
C ALA A 14 -2.87 9.63 -1.18
N LYS A 15 -2.96 10.72 -0.43
CA LYS A 15 -3.52 11.99 -0.91
C LYS A 15 -2.66 12.61 -2.01
N GLU A 16 -1.35 12.50 -1.92
CA GLU A 16 -0.45 12.93 -2.99
C GLU A 16 -0.69 12.13 -4.27
N ALA A 17 -0.86 10.81 -4.15
CA ALA A 17 -1.21 9.95 -5.29
C ALA A 17 -2.55 10.37 -5.90
N PHE A 18 -3.55 10.65 -5.08
CA PHE A 18 -4.86 11.15 -5.52
C PHE A 18 -4.72 12.41 -6.39
N LEU A 19 -3.91 13.37 -5.94
CA LEU A 19 -3.67 14.61 -6.67
C LEU A 19 -2.99 14.37 -8.01
N ASP A 20 -2.20 13.32 -8.14
CA ASP A 20 -1.56 12.92 -9.39
C ASP A 20 -2.47 12.08 -10.31
N GLY A 21 -3.72 11.84 -9.92
CA GLY A 21 -4.65 11.01 -10.69
C GLY A 21 -4.44 9.51 -10.51
N GLU A 22 -3.69 9.11 -9.51
CA GLU A 22 -3.43 7.71 -9.17
C GLU A 22 -4.42 7.20 -8.14
N VAL A 23 -4.68 5.89 -8.14
CA VAL A 23 -5.45 5.26 -7.05
C VAL A 23 -4.75 5.59 -5.72
N PRO A 24 -5.47 6.18 -4.73
CA PRO A 24 -4.83 6.72 -3.54
C PRO A 24 -4.44 5.64 -2.53
N VAL A 25 -3.24 5.13 -2.71
CA VAL A 25 -2.60 4.20 -1.78
C VAL A 25 -1.25 4.76 -1.37
N GLY A 26 -1.01 4.78 -0.07
CA GLY A 26 0.25 5.21 0.52
C GLY A 26 0.78 4.17 1.47
N CYS A 27 2.09 4.12 1.61
CA CYS A 27 2.78 3.12 2.43
C CYS A 27 4.00 3.73 3.10
N VAL A 28 4.17 3.43 4.39
CA VAL A 28 5.40 3.76 5.12
C VAL A 28 5.93 2.50 5.80
N ILE A 29 7.24 2.43 5.93
CA ILE A 29 7.93 1.37 6.66
C ILE A 29 8.64 2.01 7.84
N VAL A 30 8.44 1.44 9.02
CA VAL A 30 8.90 2.02 10.30
C VAL A 30 9.84 1.03 10.98
N ARG A 31 10.97 1.54 11.47
CA ARG A 31 11.92 0.80 12.30
C ARG A 31 12.31 1.66 13.49
N ASN A 32 12.18 1.10 14.71
CA ASN A 32 12.55 1.80 15.95
C ASN A 32 11.89 3.19 16.07
N GLY A 33 10.62 3.29 15.70
CA GLY A 33 9.87 4.55 15.80
C GLY A 33 10.14 5.56 14.69
N GLU A 34 10.99 5.22 13.72
CA GLU A 34 11.33 6.12 12.61
C GLU A 34 10.84 5.57 11.28
N ILE A 35 10.32 6.44 10.42
CA ILE A 35 9.96 6.07 9.05
C ILE A 35 11.23 5.95 8.24
N VAL A 36 11.51 4.74 7.75
CA VAL A 36 12.72 4.43 6.97
C VAL A 36 12.43 4.23 5.49
N GLY A 37 11.16 4.10 5.11
CA GLY A 37 10.75 3.97 3.71
C GLY A 37 9.38 4.57 3.49
N ARG A 38 9.18 5.22 2.32
CA ARG A 38 7.92 5.83 1.90
C ARG A 38 7.62 5.46 0.47
N GLY A 39 6.34 5.27 0.18
CA GLY A 39 5.89 5.01 -1.18
C GLY A 39 4.44 5.40 -1.38
N ARG A 40 4.11 5.69 -2.62
CA ARG A 40 2.73 5.94 -3.04
C ARG A 40 2.50 5.30 -4.41
N ASN A 41 1.26 5.04 -4.76
CA ASN A 41 0.94 4.47 -6.06
C ASN A 41 1.34 5.43 -7.19
N ARG A 42 2.08 4.91 -8.17
CA ARG A 42 2.55 5.65 -9.36
C ARG A 42 2.40 4.83 -10.64
N ARG A 43 1.52 3.84 -10.65
CA ARG A 43 1.37 2.92 -11.78
C ARG A 43 1.18 3.65 -13.11
N GLU A 44 0.34 4.68 -13.14
CA GLU A 44 0.05 5.45 -14.35
C GLU A 44 1.16 6.47 -14.66
N THR A 45 1.62 7.22 -13.66
CA THR A 45 2.64 8.27 -13.86
C THR A 45 4.02 7.69 -14.16
N ALA A 46 4.40 6.59 -13.53
CA ALA A 46 5.66 5.89 -13.79
C ALA A 46 5.55 4.87 -14.94
N LYS A 47 4.32 4.61 -15.43
CA LYS A 47 4.04 3.68 -16.53
C LYS A 47 4.61 2.28 -16.27
N THR A 48 4.37 1.77 -15.08
CA THR A 48 4.84 0.44 -14.69
C THR A 48 3.81 -0.30 -13.84
N ALA A 49 3.59 -1.57 -14.15
CA ALA A 49 2.74 -2.46 -13.35
C ALA A 49 3.27 -2.65 -11.93
N LEU A 50 4.55 -2.36 -11.67
CA LEU A 50 5.20 -2.50 -10.37
C LEU A 50 5.03 -1.24 -9.49
N GLY A 51 4.44 -0.17 -10.01
CA GLY A 51 4.34 1.13 -9.35
C GLY A 51 3.33 1.21 -8.21
N HIS A 52 3.35 0.24 -7.31
CA HIS A 52 2.55 0.20 -6.10
C HIS A 52 3.29 0.85 -4.92
N ALA A 53 2.53 1.44 -4.01
CA ALA A 53 3.05 2.11 -2.82
C ALA A 53 4.01 1.23 -2.01
N GLU A 54 3.64 -0.04 -1.82
CA GLU A 54 4.42 -0.99 -1.03
C GLU A 54 5.77 -1.29 -1.68
N ILE A 55 5.79 -1.49 -2.99
CA ILE A 55 7.03 -1.77 -3.74
C ILE A 55 7.99 -0.58 -3.61
N GLU A 56 7.47 0.62 -3.79
CA GLU A 56 8.26 1.85 -3.67
C GLU A 56 8.81 2.03 -2.24
N ALA A 57 7.97 1.81 -1.22
CA ALA A 57 8.37 1.92 0.18
C ALA A 57 9.43 0.87 0.55
N ILE A 58 9.29 -0.37 0.07
CA ILE A 58 10.28 -1.44 0.31
C ILE A 58 11.61 -1.08 -0.33
N ALA A 59 11.62 -0.63 -1.58
CA ALA A 59 12.84 -0.22 -2.27
C ALA A 59 13.52 0.95 -1.54
N ASP A 60 12.74 1.93 -1.08
CA ASP A 60 13.23 3.08 -0.33
C ASP A 60 13.85 2.65 1.02
N ALA A 61 13.17 1.79 1.77
CA ALA A 61 13.68 1.29 3.05
C ALA A 61 14.97 0.48 2.87
N CYS A 62 15.04 -0.38 1.86
CA CYS A 62 16.25 -1.16 1.56
C CYS A 62 17.44 -0.24 1.25
N LYS A 63 17.20 0.81 0.48
CA LYS A 63 18.23 1.81 0.17
C LYS A 63 18.70 2.54 1.42
N ASN A 64 17.77 3.01 2.24
CA ASN A 64 18.09 3.79 3.44
C ASN A 64 18.77 2.96 4.52
N LEU A 65 18.42 1.68 4.64
CA LEU A 65 19.01 0.78 5.63
C LEU A 65 20.24 0.02 5.11
N GLY A 66 20.52 0.10 3.81
CA GLY A 66 21.70 -0.51 3.21
C GLY A 66 21.63 -2.02 3.06
N GLY A 67 20.43 -2.61 2.96
CA GLY A 67 20.27 -4.05 2.79
C GLY A 67 18.82 -4.42 2.48
N TRP A 68 18.60 -5.65 2.04
CA TRP A 68 17.29 -6.11 1.60
C TRP A 68 16.45 -6.75 2.71
N ARG A 69 17.05 -7.07 3.86
CA ARG A 69 16.34 -7.68 5.00
C ARG A 69 15.77 -6.60 5.90
N LEU A 70 14.45 -6.55 6.00
CA LEU A 70 13.75 -5.56 6.81
C LEU A 70 13.19 -6.18 8.10
N TRP A 71 14.06 -6.84 8.85
CA TRP A 71 13.74 -7.68 10.01
C TRP A 71 12.96 -7.01 11.13
N GLU A 72 13.31 -5.78 11.46
CA GLU A 72 12.75 -5.06 12.61
C GLU A 72 11.77 -3.99 12.16
N CYS A 73 11.22 -4.14 10.97
CA CYS A 73 10.34 -3.15 10.37
C CYS A 73 8.88 -3.55 10.48
N THR A 74 8.01 -2.54 10.57
CA THR A 74 6.57 -2.66 10.39
C THR A 74 6.17 -1.87 9.16
N LEU A 75 5.37 -2.49 8.30
CA LEU A 75 4.83 -1.83 7.10
C LEU A 75 3.40 -1.38 7.37
N TYR A 76 3.14 -0.09 7.15
CA TYR A 76 1.79 0.50 7.24
C TYR A 76 1.35 0.90 5.84
N VAL A 77 0.20 0.42 5.41
CA VAL A 77 -0.34 0.70 4.09
C VAL A 77 -1.84 0.97 4.19
N THR A 78 -2.34 1.92 3.39
CA THR A 78 -3.74 2.35 3.47
C THR A 78 -4.72 1.32 2.93
N LEU A 79 -4.28 0.45 2.03
CA LEU A 79 -5.09 -0.60 1.42
C LEU A 79 -4.39 -1.96 1.56
N GLU A 80 -5.16 -3.01 1.76
CA GLU A 80 -4.67 -4.39 1.83
C GLU A 80 -3.74 -4.71 0.64
N PRO A 81 -2.54 -5.26 0.89
CA PRO A 81 -1.62 -5.60 -0.19
C PRO A 81 -2.16 -6.62 -1.19
N CYS A 82 -1.86 -6.40 -2.47
CA CYS A 82 -2.13 -7.36 -3.55
C CYS A 82 -1.11 -8.51 -3.52
N PRO A 83 -1.27 -9.56 -4.36
CA PRO A 83 -0.32 -10.69 -4.38
C PRO A 83 1.13 -10.28 -4.66
N MET A 84 1.36 -9.34 -5.55
CA MET A 84 2.71 -8.84 -5.85
C MET A 84 3.36 -8.21 -4.62
N CYS A 85 2.61 -7.35 -3.93
CA CYS A 85 3.12 -6.64 -2.76
C CYS A 85 3.26 -7.56 -1.54
N ALA A 86 2.31 -8.48 -1.34
CA ALA A 86 2.43 -9.49 -0.29
C ALA A 86 3.67 -10.37 -0.51
N GLY A 87 3.95 -10.76 -1.75
CA GLY A 87 5.16 -11.48 -2.11
C GLY A 87 6.43 -10.69 -1.83
N ALA A 88 6.42 -9.39 -2.15
CA ALA A 88 7.54 -8.50 -1.87
C ALA A 88 7.81 -8.37 -0.36
N ILE A 89 6.75 -8.30 0.43
CA ILE A 89 6.83 -8.24 1.91
C ILE A 89 7.49 -9.52 2.45
N ILE A 90 7.09 -10.68 1.94
CA ILE A 90 7.70 -11.97 2.30
C ILE A 90 9.19 -11.97 1.91
N ASN A 91 9.50 -11.55 0.70
CA ASN A 91 10.89 -11.50 0.21
C ASN A 91 11.77 -10.58 1.06
N ALA A 92 11.24 -9.45 1.49
CA ALA A 92 11.97 -8.49 2.31
C ALA A 92 12.05 -8.89 3.80
N ARG A 93 11.37 -9.96 4.21
CA ARG A 93 11.34 -10.46 5.59
C ARG A 93 10.74 -9.47 6.59
N ILE A 94 9.77 -8.69 6.17
CA ILE A 94 9.06 -7.76 7.07
C ILE A 94 8.22 -8.58 8.06
N PRO A 95 8.42 -8.40 9.37
CA PRO A 95 7.72 -9.25 10.36
C PRO A 95 6.27 -8.82 10.64
N ARG A 96 5.89 -7.59 10.36
CA ARG A 96 4.57 -7.08 10.71
C ARG A 96 4.02 -6.14 9.64
N VAL A 97 2.74 -6.36 9.29
CA VAL A 97 2.01 -5.54 8.30
C VAL A 97 0.72 -5.05 8.94
N VAL A 98 0.49 -3.75 8.84
CA VAL A 98 -0.75 -3.10 9.28
C VAL A 98 -1.39 -2.41 8.08
N PHE A 99 -2.62 -2.80 7.75
CA PHE A 99 -3.33 -2.13 6.67
C PHE A 99 -4.66 -1.53 7.14
N GLY A 100 -5.09 -0.45 6.48
CA GLY A 100 -6.33 0.25 6.82
C GLY A 100 -7.56 -0.46 6.28
N GLY A 101 -7.78 -0.37 4.97
CA GLY A 101 -8.94 -0.93 4.29
C GLY A 101 -8.70 -2.29 3.65
N GLU A 102 -9.72 -3.13 3.61
CA GLU A 102 -9.69 -4.40 2.89
C GLU A 102 -9.89 -4.17 1.39
N ASP A 103 -9.23 -5.00 0.57
CA ASP A 103 -9.45 -5.03 -0.87
C ASP A 103 -10.07 -6.38 -1.24
N LYS A 104 -11.40 -6.40 -1.34
CA LYS A 104 -12.16 -7.64 -1.59
C LYS A 104 -11.92 -8.23 -2.98
N LYS A 105 -11.39 -7.46 -3.92
CA LYS A 105 -11.16 -7.90 -5.30
C LYS A 105 -9.71 -8.29 -5.58
N GLY A 106 -8.75 -7.74 -4.85
CA GLY A 106 -7.34 -7.93 -5.12
C GLY A 106 -6.48 -8.18 -3.90
N GLY A 107 -7.05 -8.22 -2.70
CA GLY A 107 -6.30 -8.36 -1.45
C GLY A 107 -5.77 -9.76 -1.21
N ALA A 108 -4.51 -9.88 -0.87
CA ALA A 108 -3.82 -11.15 -0.65
C ALA A 108 -3.43 -11.39 0.81
N CYS A 109 -4.02 -10.62 1.74
CA CYS A 109 -3.76 -10.71 3.17
C CYS A 109 -5.03 -11.07 3.95
N GLY A 110 -5.93 -11.84 3.34
CA GLY A 110 -7.14 -12.35 3.95
C GLY A 110 -8.42 -12.21 3.11
N SER A 111 -8.46 -11.30 2.12
CA SER A 111 -9.70 -11.04 1.35
C SER A 111 -9.91 -12.06 0.22
N VAL A 112 -9.07 -12.05 -0.81
CA VAL A 112 -9.14 -13.05 -1.90
C VAL A 112 -8.38 -14.31 -1.51
N CYS A 113 -7.20 -14.14 -0.96
CA CYS A 113 -6.37 -15.21 -0.45
C CYS A 113 -5.52 -14.66 0.72
N ASP A 114 -4.78 -15.53 1.37
CA ASP A 114 -3.87 -15.14 2.43
C ASP A 114 -2.50 -15.77 2.17
N LEU A 115 -1.63 -15.01 1.50
CA LEU A 115 -0.28 -15.45 1.19
C LEU A 115 0.58 -15.65 2.44
N PHE A 116 0.29 -14.90 3.51
CA PHE A 116 1.08 -14.98 4.74
C PHE A 116 0.80 -16.23 5.55
N SER A 117 -0.33 -16.92 5.31
CA SER A 117 -0.65 -18.20 5.95
C SER A 117 -0.15 -19.41 5.14
N MET A 118 0.31 -19.19 3.91
CA MET A 118 0.84 -20.26 3.07
C MET A 118 2.24 -20.68 3.52
N ASP A 119 2.67 -21.87 3.13
CA ASP A 119 3.89 -22.50 3.63
C ASP A 119 5.16 -21.96 2.98
N PHE A 120 5.35 -20.64 3.05
CA PHE A 120 6.58 -19.95 2.66
C PHE A 120 7.53 -19.84 3.85
N ASN A 121 8.78 -19.44 3.59
CA ASN A 121 9.83 -19.33 4.60
C ASN A 121 9.56 -18.27 5.67
N HIS A 122 8.65 -17.34 5.42
CA HIS A 122 8.43 -16.19 6.29
C HIS A 122 6.93 -15.91 6.40
N HIS A 123 6.46 -15.67 7.62
CA HIS A 123 5.05 -15.45 7.93
C HIS A 123 4.86 -14.12 8.67
N PRO A 124 4.63 -13.01 7.97
CA PRO A 124 4.34 -11.73 8.62
C PRO A 124 3.09 -11.79 9.47
N LYS A 125 3.08 -11.09 10.60
CA LYS A 125 1.85 -10.84 11.35
C LYS A 125 1.06 -9.74 10.69
N VAL A 126 -0.25 -9.92 10.57
CA VAL A 126 -1.14 -8.96 9.92
C VAL A 126 -2.12 -8.38 10.93
N GLU A 127 -2.23 -7.06 10.93
CA GLU A 127 -3.28 -6.35 11.65
C GLU A 127 -4.03 -5.47 10.66
N LYS A 128 -5.35 -5.43 10.77
CA LYS A 128 -6.19 -4.67 9.85
C LYS A 128 -7.09 -3.68 10.59
N GLY A 129 -7.56 -2.67 9.87
CA GLY A 129 -8.57 -1.75 10.37
C GLY A 129 -8.06 -0.47 10.99
N LEU A 130 -6.74 -0.26 11.05
CA LEU A 130 -6.20 1.00 11.57
C LEU A 130 -6.56 2.15 10.63
N MET A 131 -7.38 3.08 11.12
CA MET A 131 -7.92 4.19 10.33
C MET A 131 -8.65 3.74 9.06
N GLU A 132 -9.35 2.61 9.16
CA GLU A 132 -10.06 1.98 8.04
C GLU A 132 -11.01 2.94 7.35
N GLN A 133 -11.78 3.72 8.12
CA GLN A 133 -12.77 4.65 7.56
C GLN A 133 -12.11 5.70 6.68
N GLU A 134 -11.06 6.34 7.17
CA GLU A 134 -10.33 7.37 6.43
C GLU A 134 -9.70 6.81 5.16
N CYS A 135 -9.11 5.62 5.25
CA CYS A 135 -8.51 4.93 4.09
C CYS A 135 -9.56 4.59 3.04
N THR A 136 -10.69 4.06 3.46
CA THR A 136 -11.79 3.64 2.57
C THR A 136 -12.47 4.84 1.92
N GLU A 137 -12.72 5.90 2.66
CA GLU A 137 -13.35 7.12 2.15
C GLU A 137 -12.53 7.76 1.03
N LEU A 138 -11.22 7.79 1.18
CA LEU A 138 -10.34 8.35 0.17
C LEU A 138 -10.40 7.57 -1.15
N LEU A 139 -10.44 6.24 -1.08
CA LEU A 139 -10.62 5.37 -2.24
C LEU A 139 -11.99 5.56 -2.89
N THR A 140 -13.05 5.63 -2.09
CA THR A 140 -14.41 5.85 -2.57
C THR A 140 -14.52 7.17 -3.32
N GLU A 141 -13.96 8.24 -2.77
CA GLU A 141 -13.93 9.56 -3.39
C GLU A 141 -13.20 9.53 -4.75
N PHE A 142 -12.06 8.85 -4.81
CA PHE A 142 -11.30 8.71 -6.04
C PHE A 142 -12.10 8.00 -7.13
N PHE A 143 -12.73 6.87 -6.82
CA PHE A 143 -13.47 6.09 -7.81
C PHE A 143 -14.77 6.78 -8.23
N GLU A 144 -15.43 7.54 -7.36
CA GLU A 144 -16.57 8.37 -7.74
C GLU A 144 -16.16 9.45 -8.75
N LYS A 145 -15.07 10.14 -8.48
CA LYS A 145 -14.51 11.15 -9.39
C LYS A 145 -14.13 10.53 -10.73
N LEU A 146 -13.50 9.38 -10.71
CA LEU A 146 -13.12 8.66 -11.94
C LEU A 146 -14.33 8.27 -12.77
N ARG A 147 -15.43 7.79 -12.15
CA ARG A 147 -16.66 7.45 -12.85
C ARG A 147 -17.27 8.67 -13.54
N ILE A 148 -17.26 9.82 -12.88
CA ILE A 148 -17.74 11.08 -13.47
C ILE A 148 -16.90 11.46 -14.68
N GLU A 149 -15.58 11.42 -14.56
CA GLU A 149 -14.65 11.71 -15.67
C GLU A 149 -14.86 10.77 -16.85
N LEU A 150 -15.04 9.47 -16.61
CA LEU A 150 -15.27 8.48 -17.66
C LEU A 150 -16.58 8.72 -18.42
N ARG A 151 -17.63 9.20 -17.73
CA ARG A 151 -18.90 9.54 -18.37
C ARG A 151 -18.79 10.72 -19.33
N THR A 152 -17.92 11.67 -19.03
CA THR A 152 -17.73 12.90 -19.82
C THR A 152 -16.70 12.73 -20.94
N ARG A 153 -15.89 11.65 -20.92
CA ARG A 153 -14.91 11.37 -21.97
C ARG A 153 -15.57 10.88 -23.25
N PRO A 154 -15.09 11.29 -24.43
CA PRO A 154 -15.47 10.67 -25.69
C PRO A 154 -15.20 9.16 -25.67
N LYS A 155 -16.04 8.35 -26.34
CA LYS A 155 -15.95 6.88 -26.35
C LYS A 155 -14.55 6.37 -26.69
N TRP A 156 -13.86 7.03 -27.62
CA TRP A 156 -12.51 6.63 -28.06
C TRP A 156 -11.41 6.88 -27.01
N LYS A 157 -11.72 7.63 -25.96
CA LYS A 157 -10.79 7.87 -24.83
C LYS A 157 -11.07 6.98 -23.62
N LYS A 158 -12.05 6.10 -23.69
CA LYS A 158 -12.46 5.27 -22.55
C LYS A 158 -11.77 3.91 -22.48
N THR A 159 -10.90 3.60 -23.41
CA THR A 159 -10.14 2.34 -23.45
C THR A 159 -8.76 2.50 -22.85
#